data_fbfdca14f7699d481a5cca22d594d378
#
_entry.id   fbfdca14f7699d481a5cca22d594d378
#
_cell.length_a   1.000
_cell.length_b   1.000
_cell.length_c   1.000
_cell.angle_alpha   90.00
_cell.angle_beta   90.00
_cell.angle_gamma   90.00
#
_symmetry.space_group_name_H-M   'P 1'
#
loop_
_entity.id
_entity.type
_entity.pdbx_description
1 polymer ?
#
loop_
_entity_poly.entity_id
_entity_poly.type
_entity_poly.pdbx_seq_one_letter_code
_entity_poly.pdbx_strand_id
1 'polypeptide(L)'
;MTKKMNLLKIEPLGDRLPPNQQLVAAEKWPVIGERTPAAGHLPQLKIHGEVAAPQCLSVDQLECLPQSTLQLDLHCVTRWSKFDLVFTGVLLADLLEVIQPKSTAHYV
;
A
#
# COMPACT_ATOMS: atom_id res chain seq x y z
N MET A 1 12.33 11.63 -13.11
CA MET A 1 12.85 11.60 -12.46
C MET A 1 12.62 11.58 -11.15
N THR A 2 13.02 11.20 -10.60
CA THR A 2 12.77 10.94 -9.46
C THR A 2 13.19 11.87 -8.57
N LYS A 3 12.56 12.33 -7.98
CA LYS A 3 12.70 13.16 -7.20
C LYS A 3 13.49 12.67 -6.16
N LYS A 4 14.47 12.92 -5.95
CA LYS A 4 15.22 12.49 -5.10
C LYS A 4 14.76 12.51 -3.87
N MET A 5 14.01 12.08 -3.58
CA MET A 5 13.45 12.00 -2.55
C MET A 5 13.94 12.58 -1.42
N ASN A 6 14.34 13.37 -1.22
CA ASN A 6 14.47 13.84 -0.06
C ASN A 6 15.00 12.97 0.91
N LEU A 7 15.56 12.01 0.55
CA LEU A 7 16.11 11.21 1.39
C LEU A 7 17.00 11.97 2.26
N LEU A 8 17.26 13.07 1.90
CA LEU A 8 18.18 13.75 2.63
C LEU A 8 17.65 14.25 3.88
N LYS A 9 16.43 14.28 4.02
CA LYS A 9 15.93 14.83 5.08
C LYS A 9 15.81 13.80 6.07
N ILE A 10 16.69 13.23 6.55
CA ILE A 10 16.62 12.23 7.50
C ILE A 10 16.18 12.82 8.74
N GLU A 11 15.00 12.62 9.14
CA GLU A 11 14.52 13.14 10.34
C GLU A 11 15.01 12.35 11.51
N PRO A 12 15.20 12.94 12.65
CA PRO A 12 15.61 12.23 13.84
C PRO A 12 14.67 11.08 14.11
N LEU A 13 15.23 9.99 14.58
CA LEU A 13 14.41 8.84 14.86
C LEU A 13 13.26 9.17 15.75
N GLY A 14 13.45 10.00 16.74
CA GLY A 14 12.39 10.34 17.67
C GLY A 14 11.21 11.02 17.00
N ASP A 15 11.47 11.75 15.93
CA ASP A 15 10.38 12.45 15.26
C ASP A 15 9.62 11.53 14.32
N ARG A 16 10.24 10.46 13.85
CA ARG A 16 9.57 9.55 12.94
C ARG A 16 8.94 8.39 13.67
N LEU A 17 9.43 8.08 14.86
CA LEU A 17 8.92 6.91 15.59
C LEU A 17 7.82 7.39 16.53
N PRO A 18 6.58 7.01 16.31
CA PRO A 18 5.50 7.41 17.18
C PRO A 18 5.68 6.89 18.60
N PRO A 19 5.02 7.49 19.57
CA PRO A 19 5.12 7.02 20.93
C PRO A 19 4.72 5.57 21.06
N ASN A 20 5.42 4.86 21.91
CA ASN A 20 5.12 3.46 22.20
C ASN A 20 5.30 2.52 21.02
N GLN A 21 6.05 2.92 20.02
CA GLN A 21 6.38 2.03 18.92
C GLN A 21 7.83 1.59 19.05
N GLN A 22 8.14 0.40 18.55
CA GLN A 22 9.49 -0.08 18.51
C GLN A 22 9.91 -0.23 17.05
N LEU A 23 11.11 0.22 16.74
CA LEU A 23 11.60 0.11 15.37
C LEU A 23 12.05 -1.31 15.10
N VAL A 24 11.60 -1.88 14.03
CA VAL A 24 11.95 -3.23 13.63
C VAL A 24 13.03 -3.16 12.57
N ALA A 25 14.01 -4.03 12.64
CA ALA A 25 15.11 -4.07 11.68
C ALA A 25 14.57 -4.27 10.27
N ALA A 26 15.27 -3.68 9.31
CA ALA A 26 14.79 -3.69 7.92
C ALA A 26 14.57 -5.09 7.40
N GLU A 27 15.41 -6.02 7.78
CA GLU A 27 15.29 -7.37 7.24
C GLU A 27 14.29 -8.23 7.99
N LYS A 28 13.67 -7.75 9.05
CA LYS A 28 12.74 -8.56 9.80
C LYS A 28 11.32 -8.15 9.55
N TRP A 29 10.44 -9.10 9.52
CA TRP A 29 9.01 -8.84 9.44
C TRP A 29 8.31 -9.58 10.57
N PRO A 30 7.64 -8.87 11.45
CA PRO A 30 6.88 -9.52 12.50
C PRO A 30 5.77 -10.39 11.91
N VAL A 31 5.53 -11.52 12.53
CA VAL A 31 4.48 -12.42 12.06
C VAL A 31 3.19 -11.96 12.69
N ILE A 32 2.31 -11.42 11.91
CA ILE A 32 1.07 -10.93 12.42
C ILE A 32 -0.08 -11.59 11.79
N GLY A 33 0.01 -12.61 11.03
CA GLY A 33 -1.09 -13.12 10.40
C GLY A 33 -1.10 -14.45 10.23
N GLU A 34 -1.76 -14.80 9.25
CA GLU A 34 -2.13 -15.91 8.97
C GLU A 34 -1.41 -16.67 8.12
N ARG A 35 -1.83 -17.71 7.64
CA ARG A 35 -1.16 -18.61 6.85
C ARG A 35 -0.90 -18.18 5.48
N THR A 36 0.07 -18.74 4.85
CA THR A 36 0.35 -18.55 3.44
C THR A 36 -0.82 -19.06 2.61
N PRO A 37 -1.22 -18.36 1.60
CA PRO A 37 -2.30 -18.85 0.74
C PRO A 37 -1.94 -20.17 0.09
N ALA A 38 -2.93 -20.93 -0.26
CA ALA A 38 -2.73 -22.24 -0.89
C ALA A 38 -1.99 -22.06 -2.20
N ALA A 39 -1.21 -23.07 -2.56
CA ALA A 39 -0.50 -23.06 -3.82
C ALA A 39 -1.50 -22.94 -4.97
N GLY A 40 -1.19 -22.12 -5.93
CA GLY A 40 -2.10 -21.92 -7.06
C GLY A 40 -3.17 -20.87 -6.84
N HIS A 41 -3.20 -20.27 -5.64
CA HIS A 41 -4.17 -19.21 -5.38
C HIS A 41 -3.81 -17.99 -6.23
N LEU A 42 -4.80 -17.46 -6.94
CA LEU A 42 -4.60 -16.29 -7.76
C LEU A 42 -5.42 -15.15 -7.17
N PRO A 43 -4.79 -14.22 -6.53
CA PRO A 43 -5.52 -13.13 -5.89
C PRO A 43 -6.20 -12.24 -6.92
N GLN A 44 -7.32 -11.70 -6.54
CA GLN A 44 -8.07 -10.78 -7.38
C GLN A 44 -8.57 -9.63 -6.52
N LEU A 45 -8.70 -8.46 -7.12
CA LEU A 45 -9.26 -7.30 -6.44
C LEU A 45 -10.66 -7.07 -6.98
N LYS A 46 -11.66 -7.22 -6.12
CA LYS A 46 -13.02 -6.98 -6.52
C LYS A 46 -13.41 -5.56 -6.19
N ILE A 47 -13.97 -4.87 -7.14
CA ILE A 47 -14.41 -3.50 -6.97
C ILE A 47 -15.89 -3.44 -7.29
N HIS A 48 -16.69 -3.05 -6.33
CA HIS A 48 -18.13 -3.03 -6.52
C HIS A 48 -18.74 -1.91 -5.67
N GLY A 49 -20.03 -1.76 -5.73
CA GLY A 49 -20.74 -0.73 -4.99
C GLY A 49 -21.08 0.44 -5.90
N GLU A 50 -20.84 1.64 -5.40
CA GLU A 50 -21.22 2.84 -6.14
C GLU A 50 -20.19 3.16 -7.22
N VAL A 51 -20.05 2.27 -8.17
CA VAL A 51 -19.16 2.43 -9.31
C VAL A 51 -19.93 2.20 -10.59
N ALA A 52 -19.50 2.86 -11.66
CA ALA A 52 -20.20 2.73 -12.92
C ALA A 52 -20.06 1.32 -13.48
N ALA A 53 -18.94 0.68 -13.25
CA ALA A 53 -18.71 -0.66 -13.79
C ALA A 53 -17.98 -1.51 -12.77
N PRO A 54 -18.67 -2.36 -12.06
CA PRO A 54 -18.02 -3.28 -11.14
C PRO A 54 -17.02 -4.14 -11.88
N GLN A 55 -15.89 -4.37 -11.26
CA GLN A 55 -14.81 -5.08 -11.90
C GLN A 55 -14.13 -6.05 -10.95
N CYS A 56 -13.50 -7.04 -11.53
CA CYS A 56 -12.68 -7.95 -10.77
C CYS A 56 -11.36 -8.00 -11.50
N LEU A 57 -10.33 -7.45 -10.88
CA LEU A 57 -9.04 -7.30 -11.52
C LEU A 57 -8.05 -8.33 -11.01
N SER A 58 -7.38 -8.99 -11.93
CA SER A 58 -6.31 -9.91 -11.56
C SER A 58 -5.05 -9.13 -11.29
N VAL A 59 -4.04 -9.79 -10.75
CA VAL A 59 -2.75 -9.16 -10.54
C VAL A 59 -2.17 -8.69 -11.86
N ASP A 60 -2.31 -9.50 -12.91
CA ASP A 60 -1.77 -9.11 -14.21
C ASP A 60 -2.46 -7.86 -14.73
N GLN A 61 -3.75 -7.74 -14.52
CA GLN A 61 -4.47 -6.55 -14.95
C GLN A 61 -4.06 -5.33 -14.14
N LEU A 62 -3.82 -5.51 -12.85
CA LEU A 62 -3.35 -4.40 -12.03
C LEU A 62 -1.96 -3.97 -12.47
N GLU A 63 -1.13 -4.90 -12.86
CA GLU A 63 0.22 -4.55 -13.31
C GLU A 63 0.24 -3.82 -14.63
N CYS A 64 -0.85 -3.89 -15.38
CA CYS A 64 -0.94 -3.16 -16.63
C CYS A 64 -1.39 -1.72 -16.42
N LEU A 65 -1.82 -1.35 -15.24
CA LEU A 65 -2.21 0.01 -14.94
C LEU A 65 -0.97 0.84 -14.60
N PRO A 66 -1.07 2.15 -14.60
CA PRO A 66 0.09 2.97 -14.26
C PRO A 66 0.64 2.61 -12.91
N GLN A 67 1.94 2.46 -12.82
CA GLN A 67 2.60 2.05 -11.58
C GLN A 67 3.33 3.23 -10.98
N SER A 68 3.29 3.32 -9.68
CA SER A 68 4.00 4.38 -8.95
C SER A 68 4.82 3.75 -7.84
N THR A 69 5.90 4.37 -7.49
CA THR A 69 6.75 3.89 -6.41
C THR A 69 6.81 4.93 -5.32
N LEU A 70 6.54 4.51 -4.10
CA LEU A 70 6.55 5.40 -2.95
C LEU A 70 7.45 4.85 -1.87
N GLN A 71 8.07 5.75 -1.12
CA GLN A 71 8.86 5.34 0.02
C GLN A 71 8.11 5.82 1.26
N LEU A 72 7.76 4.91 2.13
CA LEU A 72 6.90 5.18 3.26
C LEU A 72 7.37 4.48 4.51
N ASP A 73 6.96 5.01 5.66
CA ASP A 73 7.15 4.32 6.92
C ASP A 73 5.85 3.62 7.25
N LEU A 74 5.94 2.49 7.91
CA LEU A 74 4.79 1.72 8.29
C LEU A 74 4.73 1.61 9.81
N HIS A 75 3.57 1.89 10.38
CA HIS A 75 3.36 1.82 11.82
C HIS A 75 2.19 0.88 12.09
N CYS A 76 2.45 -0.17 12.85
CA CYS A 76 1.41 -1.15 13.12
C CYS A 76 0.78 -0.92 14.48
N VAL A 77 -0.46 -1.29 14.62
CA VAL A 77 -1.16 -1.13 15.88
C VAL A 77 -0.55 -2.03 16.94
N THR A 78 0.19 -3.04 16.57
CA THR A 78 0.87 -3.90 17.55
C THR A 78 2.21 -3.34 17.97
N ARG A 79 2.39 -2.04 17.76
CA ARG A 79 3.48 -1.27 18.37
C ARG A 79 4.84 -1.47 17.73
N TRP A 80 4.89 -1.76 16.47
CA TRP A 80 6.16 -1.80 15.78
C TRP A 80 6.10 -0.92 14.53
N SER A 81 7.25 -0.42 14.14
CA SER A 81 7.38 0.43 12.97
C SER A 81 8.51 -0.06 12.08
N LYS A 82 8.35 0.13 10.79
CA LYS A 82 9.42 -0.10 9.84
C LYS A 82 9.56 1.14 9.01
N PHE A 83 10.79 1.61 8.83
CA PHE A 83 11.03 2.83 8.09
C PHE A 83 11.52 2.56 6.67
N ASP A 84 11.29 3.51 5.84
CA ASP A 84 11.88 3.54 4.50
C ASP A 84 11.47 2.35 3.62
N LEU A 85 10.24 1.93 3.75
CA LEU A 85 9.75 0.85 2.90
C LEU A 85 9.44 1.40 1.52
N VAL A 86 9.77 0.63 0.51
CA VAL A 86 9.52 1.04 -0.86
C VAL A 86 8.40 0.19 -1.41
N PHE A 87 7.34 0.83 -1.86
CA PHE A 87 6.19 0.14 -2.41
C PHE A 87 6.02 0.55 -3.86
N THR A 88 5.80 -0.40 -4.71
CA THR A 88 5.45 -0.12 -6.11
C THR A 88 4.09 -0.73 -6.39
N GLY A 89 3.22 0.06 -6.94
CA GLY A 89 1.86 -0.43 -7.24
C GLY A 89 1.04 0.64 -7.90
N VAL A 90 -0.25 0.43 -7.90
CA VAL A 90 -1.19 1.35 -8.53
C VAL A 90 -1.71 2.31 -7.48
N LEU A 91 -1.61 3.60 -7.73
CA LEU A 91 -2.18 4.57 -6.82
C LEU A 91 -3.70 4.46 -6.85
N LEU A 92 -4.32 4.67 -5.71
CA LEU A 92 -5.76 4.63 -5.65
C LEU A 92 -6.37 5.63 -6.63
N ALA A 93 -5.76 6.80 -6.77
CA ALA A 93 -6.26 7.80 -7.71
C ALA A 93 -6.31 7.27 -9.14
N ASP A 94 -5.31 6.51 -9.54
CA ASP A 94 -5.29 5.94 -10.89
C ASP A 94 -6.33 4.83 -11.02
N LEU A 95 -6.52 4.06 -9.97
CA LEU A 95 -7.53 3.02 -9.99
C LEU A 95 -8.92 3.62 -10.08
N LEU A 96 -9.15 4.74 -9.37
CA LEU A 96 -10.46 5.37 -9.40
C LEU A 96 -10.81 5.89 -10.80
N GLU A 97 -9.82 6.26 -11.59
CA GLU A 97 -10.12 6.67 -12.94
C GLU A 97 -10.60 5.52 -13.79
N VAL A 98 -10.16 4.33 -13.50
CA VAL A 98 -10.56 3.16 -14.27
C VAL A 98 -11.97 2.73 -13.87
N ILE A 99 -12.28 2.77 -12.57
CA ILE A 99 -13.56 2.22 -12.11
C ILE A 99 -14.67 3.24 -12.11
N GLN A 100 -14.32 4.50 -12.17
CA GLN A 100 -15.29 5.58 -12.28
C GLN A 100 -16.38 5.53 -11.20
N PRO A 101 -16.05 5.97 -10.00
CA PRO A 101 -17.05 5.99 -8.91
C PRO A 101 -18.20 6.93 -9.27
N LYS A 102 -19.39 6.60 -8.83
CA LYS A 102 -20.53 7.46 -9.03
C LYS A 102 -20.44 8.64 -8.06
N SER A 103 -21.15 9.70 -8.38
CA SER A 103 -21.12 10.89 -7.54
C SER A 103 -21.66 10.62 -6.14
N THR A 104 -22.38 9.54 -5.96
CA THR A 104 -22.92 9.17 -4.65
C THR A 104 -21.91 8.40 -3.80
N ALA A 105 -20.75 8.06 -4.36
CA ALA A 105 -19.73 7.33 -3.61
C ALA A 105 -18.99 8.30 -2.69
N HIS A 106 -19.00 8.02 -1.41
CA HIS A 106 -18.33 8.87 -0.44
C HIS A 106 -17.22 8.16 0.32
N TYR A 107 -17.19 6.84 0.30
CA TYR A 107 -16.21 6.08 1.06
C TYR A 107 -15.64 4.95 0.22
N VAL A 108 -14.49 4.48 0.63
CA VAL A 108 -13.86 3.33 0.00
C VAL A 108 -13.71 2.24 1.04
#